data_c2e1a15a9915c8c64be121a3fa4d1775
#
_entry.id   c2e1a15a9915c8c64be121a3fa4d1775
#
_cell.length_a   1.000
_cell.length_b   1.000
_cell.length_c   1.000
_cell.angle_alpha   90.00
_cell.angle_beta   90.00
_cell.angle_gamma   90.00
#
_symmetry.space_group_name_H-M   'P 1'
#
loop_
_entity.id
_entity.type
_entity.pdbx_description
1 polymer ?
#
loop_
_entity_poly.entity_id
_entity_poly.type
_entity_poly.pdbx_seq_one_letter_code
_entity_poly.pdbx_strand_id
1 'polypeptide(L)'
;AMGEWQDYGMILLRNRFFKSACFNTNIQKFFADCGITDVSQLSGFTLAQDISDIKVITTPSSIKYVKFGTLEQWLRLLDEDGNFGVVKHEKPTHFFDGRMVQIHYQLLNTLQLSQDDVDQLVKPSLDYLRMIQTDPAVLRYHIKYMGGNEEIDSDGITTTNDVVYQMLGVTDKFSQTKLYHNFKTDVSKSFKKELARGHILVEGNYSTLLGNPIEMLYSAIGQFDGESKIGVGNIFCQ
;
A
#
# COMPACT_ATOMS: atom_id res chain seq x y z
N ALA A 1 12.70 -11.45 10.41
CA ALA A 1 13.22 -10.14 10.01
C ALA A 1 12.14 -9.07 9.90
N MET A 2 10.91 -9.45 9.58
CA MET A 2 9.79 -8.50 9.39
C MET A 2 9.04 -8.17 10.70
N GLY A 3 9.17 -8.99 11.76
CA GLY A 3 8.51 -8.77 13.04
C GLY A 3 7.00 -8.55 12.89
N GLU A 4 6.48 -7.46 13.42
CA GLU A 4 5.09 -7.05 13.30
C GLU A 4 4.62 -6.77 11.85
N TRP A 5 5.56 -6.62 10.91
CA TRP A 5 5.28 -6.33 9.49
C TRP A 5 5.17 -7.57 8.60
N GLN A 6 5.27 -8.77 9.15
CA GLN A 6 5.29 -10.02 8.37
C GLN A 6 4.00 -10.30 7.60
N ASP A 7 2.87 -9.75 8.07
CA ASP A 7 1.56 -9.96 7.45
C ASP A 7 1.27 -8.99 6.30
N TYR A 8 2.18 -8.02 6.08
CA TYR A 8 2.05 -7.08 4.98
C TYR A 8 2.78 -7.60 3.74
N GLY A 9 2.13 -7.56 2.57
CA GLY A 9 2.74 -7.95 1.30
C GLY A 9 3.83 -6.96 0.86
N MET A 10 3.68 -5.67 1.22
CA MET A 10 4.63 -4.62 0.86
C MET A 10 4.86 -3.64 2.01
N ILE A 11 6.13 -3.31 2.25
CA ILE A 11 6.56 -2.22 3.12
C ILE A 11 7.55 -1.31 2.40
N LEU A 12 7.59 -0.05 2.79
CA LEU A 12 8.56 0.92 2.30
C LEU A 12 9.62 1.17 3.36
N LEU A 13 10.85 0.72 3.09
CA LEU A 13 11.99 0.89 3.98
C LEU A 13 12.79 2.13 3.64
N ARG A 14 13.29 2.79 4.69
CA ARG A 14 14.26 3.88 4.59
C ARG A 14 15.36 3.77 5.64
N ASN A 15 16.56 4.07 5.22
CA ASN A 15 17.70 4.41 6.01
C ASN A 15 18.52 5.46 5.23
N ARG A 16 19.61 6.00 5.81
CA ARG A 16 20.55 6.93 5.17
C ARG A 16 20.84 6.52 3.73
N PHE A 17 20.36 7.33 2.77
CA PHE A 17 20.50 7.09 1.33
C PHE A 17 19.96 5.75 0.79
N PHE A 18 19.27 4.97 1.60
CA PHE A 18 18.53 3.79 1.16
C PHE A 18 17.04 4.10 1.09
N LYS A 19 16.41 3.70 -0.01
CA LYS A 19 14.96 3.77 -0.19
C LYS A 19 14.52 2.65 -1.12
N SER A 20 13.73 1.74 -0.58
CA SER A 20 13.17 0.65 -1.37
C SER A 20 11.76 0.29 -0.92
N ALA A 21 10.93 -0.13 -1.87
CA ALA A 21 9.76 -0.95 -1.57
C ALA A 21 10.25 -2.39 -1.41
N CYS A 22 9.86 -3.02 -0.32
CA CYS A 22 10.21 -4.40 0.00
C CYS A 22 8.94 -5.24 -0.03
N PHE A 23 9.02 -6.37 -0.70
CA PHE A 23 7.92 -7.32 -0.85
C PHE A 23 8.21 -8.55 -0.02
N ASN A 24 7.18 -9.03 0.67
CA ASN A 24 7.30 -10.19 1.53
C ASN A 24 7.47 -11.46 0.70
N THR A 25 8.46 -12.27 1.08
CA THR A 25 8.70 -13.58 0.47
C THR A 25 9.48 -14.46 1.44
N ASN A 26 9.38 -15.77 1.27
CA ASN A 26 10.19 -16.72 2.04
C ASN A 26 11.50 -17.03 1.31
N ILE A 27 12.51 -16.14 1.49
CA ILE A 27 13.83 -16.26 0.85
C ILE A 27 14.50 -17.57 1.23
N GLN A 28 14.40 -18.01 2.50
CA GLN A 28 15.04 -19.22 2.97
C GLN A 28 14.44 -20.48 2.32
N LYS A 29 13.11 -20.49 2.16
CA LYS A 29 12.46 -21.57 1.40
C LYS A 29 12.91 -21.56 -0.06
N PHE A 30 13.00 -20.39 -0.70
CA PHE A 30 13.48 -20.28 -2.08
C PHE A 30 14.91 -20.83 -2.21
N PHE A 31 15.83 -20.48 -1.30
CA PHE A 31 17.18 -21.04 -1.31
C PHE A 31 17.17 -22.56 -1.17
N ALA A 32 16.40 -23.09 -0.23
CA ALA A 32 16.28 -24.54 -0.04
C ALA A 32 15.73 -25.25 -1.29
N ASP A 33 14.67 -24.70 -1.89
CA ASP A 33 14.05 -25.26 -3.10
C ASP A 33 15.01 -25.25 -4.30
N CYS A 34 15.96 -24.29 -4.34
CA CYS A 34 16.98 -24.17 -5.39
C CYS A 34 18.31 -24.88 -5.05
N GLY A 35 18.41 -25.54 -3.89
CA GLY A 35 19.63 -26.25 -3.45
C GLY A 35 20.78 -25.30 -3.05
N ILE A 36 20.48 -24.05 -2.68
CA ILE A 36 21.46 -23.07 -2.23
C ILE A 36 21.67 -23.26 -0.72
N THR A 37 22.88 -23.63 -0.34
CA THR A 37 23.26 -23.94 1.04
C THR A 37 24.40 -23.08 1.57
N ASP A 38 25.09 -22.37 0.68
CA ASP A 38 26.26 -21.56 1.02
C ASP A 38 26.23 -20.20 0.31
N VAL A 39 26.72 -19.17 0.99
CA VAL A 39 26.75 -17.78 0.46
C VAL A 39 27.61 -17.63 -0.79
N SER A 40 28.61 -18.52 -0.99
CA SER A 40 29.46 -18.51 -2.20
C SER A 40 28.70 -18.89 -3.48
N GLN A 41 27.54 -19.49 -3.36
CA GLN A 41 26.66 -19.84 -4.49
C GLN A 41 25.83 -18.65 -4.98
N LEU A 42 25.88 -17.52 -4.27
CA LEU A 42 25.17 -16.30 -4.67
C LEU A 42 25.99 -15.52 -5.70
N SER A 43 25.30 -14.96 -6.67
CA SER A 43 25.95 -14.10 -7.70
C SER A 43 26.07 -12.64 -7.28
N GLY A 44 25.39 -12.24 -6.20
CA GLY A 44 25.40 -10.87 -5.69
C GLY A 44 26.40 -10.64 -4.56
N PHE A 45 26.66 -9.37 -4.27
CA PHE A 45 27.44 -8.98 -3.09
C PHE A 45 26.64 -9.27 -1.81
N THR A 46 27.30 -9.90 -0.83
CA THR A 46 26.73 -10.10 0.51
C THR A 46 27.80 -9.92 1.59
N LEU A 47 27.38 -9.50 2.79
CA LEU A 47 28.19 -9.49 4.00
C LEU A 47 27.84 -10.67 4.92
N ALA A 48 26.78 -11.41 4.60
CA ALA A 48 26.38 -12.58 5.38
C ALA A 48 27.47 -13.64 5.36
N GLN A 49 27.69 -14.27 6.49
CA GLN A 49 28.61 -15.42 6.63
C GLN A 49 27.86 -16.74 6.43
N ASP A 50 26.57 -16.75 6.72
CA ASP A 50 25.70 -17.90 6.57
C ASP A 50 24.48 -17.53 5.70
N ILE A 51 24.02 -18.49 4.89
CA ILE A 51 22.86 -18.29 4.01
C ILE A 51 21.60 -17.96 4.81
N SER A 52 21.46 -18.46 6.02
CA SER A 52 20.35 -18.20 6.91
C SER A 52 20.28 -16.75 7.42
N ASP A 53 21.39 -16.00 7.34
CA ASP A 53 21.45 -14.59 7.76
C ASP A 53 20.87 -13.65 6.70
N ILE A 54 20.68 -14.13 5.47
CA ILE A 54 20.12 -13.31 4.39
C ILE A 54 18.63 -13.15 4.60
N LYS A 55 18.23 -11.94 4.95
CA LYS A 55 16.83 -11.55 5.21
C LYS A 55 16.23 -10.65 4.13
N VAL A 56 17.07 -10.00 3.33
CA VAL A 56 16.66 -9.06 2.28
C VAL A 56 17.56 -9.23 1.06
N ILE A 57 16.96 -9.27 -0.12
CA ILE A 57 17.66 -9.16 -1.41
C ILE A 57 17.24 -7.82 -2.02
N THR A 58 18.22 -7.04 -2.46
CA THR A 58 17.97 -5.69 -3.02
C THR A 58 18.81 -5.42 -4.26
N THR A 59 18.43 -4.41 -5.02
CA THR A 59 19.19 -3.94 -6.16
C THR A 59 20.06 -2.72 -5.78
N PRO A 60 21.19 -2.49 -6.46
CA PRO A 60 22.02 -1.30 -6.23
C PRO A 60 21.26 0.01 -6.38
N SER A 61 20.21 0.06 -7.20
CA SER A 61 19.40 1.25 -7.42
C SER A 61 18.66 1.73 -6.16
N SER A 62 18.44 0.86 -5.19
CA SER A 62 17.85 1.17 -3.88
C SER A 62 18.81 1.97 -3.00
N ILE A 63 20.11 1.84 -3.21
CA ILE A 63 21.17 2.52 -2.47
C ILE A 63 21.48 3.83 -3.20
N LYS A 64 20.87 4.93 -2.78
CA LYS A 64 21.03 6.23 -3.47
C LYS A 64 22.45 6.79 -3.35
N TYR A 65 23.22 6.34 -2.35
CA TYR A 65 24.59 6.76 -2.12
C TYR A 65 25.52 6.43 -3.28
N VAL A 66 25.31 5.32 -3.99
CA VAL A 66 26.14 4.90 -5.12
C VAL A 66 26.14 5.87 -6.32
N LYS A 67 25.28 6.89 -6.30
CA LYS A 67 25.27 7.96 -7.31
C LYS A 67 26.41 8.97 -7.12
N PHE A 68 27.03 9.03 -5.94
CA PHE A 68 28.06 10.01 -5.59
C PHE A 68 29.15 9.46 -4.67
N GLY A 69 29.08 8.16 -4.33
CA GLY A 69 30.07 7.47 -3.52
C GLY A 69 30.09 5.98 -3.83
N THR A 70 30.87 5.23 -3.05
CA THR A 70 30.99 3.77 -3.20
C THR A 70 30.09 3.02 -2.24
N LEU A 71 29.82 1.74 -2.56
CA LEU A 71 29.10 0.84 -1.67
C LEU A 71 29.80 0.71 -0.30
N GLU A 72 31.13 0.60 -0.28
CA GLU A 72 31.91 0.49 0.95
C GLU A 72 31.75 1.71 1.85
N GLN A 73 31.73 2.91 1.27
CA GLN A 73 31.49 4.14 2.03
C GLN A 73 30.09 4.16 2.62
N TRP A 74 29.09 3.70 1.87
CA TRP A 74 27.73 3.59 2.39
C TRP A 74 27.63 2.57 3.52
N LEU A 75 28.29 1.41 3.41
CA LEU A 75 28.31 0.38 4.45
C LEU A 75 28.89 0.91 5.76
N ARG A 76 29.95 1.73 5.72
CA ARG A 76 30.48 2.39 6.92
C ARG A 76 29.48 3.29 7.61
N LEU A 77 28.60 3.95 6.84
CA LEU A 77 27.51 4.76 7.41
C LEU A 77 26.43 3.90 8.08
N LEU A 78 26.23 2.67 7.60
CA LEU A 78 25.31 1.72 8.23
C LEU A 78 25.86 1.14 9.54
N ASP A 79 27.17 0.96 9.66
CA ASP A 79 27.81 0.49 10.91
C ASP A 79 27.53 1.45 12.08
N GLU A 80 27.36 2.74 11.80
CA GLU A 80 27.01 3.75 12.80
C GLU A 80 25.51 3.73 13.17
N ASP A 81 24.63 3.37 12.24
CA ASP A 81 23.18 3.34 12.43
C ASP A 81 22.53 2.32 11.49
N GLY A 82 22.56 1.06 11.88
CA GLY A 82 22.01 -0.08 11.13
C GLY A 82 20.50 -0.19 11.09
N ASN A 83 19.75 0.78 11.65
CA ASN A 83 18.30 0.72 11.72
C ASN A 83 17.63 1.15 10.40
N PHE A 84 16.68 0.35 9.93
CA PHE A 84 15.82 0.67 8.80
C PHE A 84 14.43 0.99 9.30
N GLY A 85 13.95 2.20 9.00
CA GLY A 85 12.60 2.63 9.37
C GLY A 85 11.57 2.19 8.33
N VAL A 86 10.46 1.63 8.79
CA VAL A 86 9.27 1.42 7.96
C VAL A 86 8.49 2.74 7.89
N VAL A 87 8.44 3.35 6.71
CA VAL A 87 7.76 4.65 6.52
C VAL A 87 6.36 4.52 5.94
N LYS A 88 6.07 3.41 5.30
CA LYS A 88 4.75 3.02 4.79
C LYS A 88 4.67 1.50 4.69
N HIS A 89 3.46 1.00 4.80
CA HIS A 89 3.09 -0.36 4.44
C HIS A 89 1.89 -0.32 3.48
N GLU A 90 1.58 -1.45 2.87
CA GLU A 90 0.36 -1.56 2.08
C GLU A 90 -0.87 -1.38 2.99
N LYS A 91 -1.89 -0.79 2.39
CA LYS A 91 -3.20 -0.70 3.02
C LYS A 91 -4.17 -1.46 2.14
N PRO A 92 -4.70 -2.60 2.63
CA PRO A 92 -5.70 -3.34 1.90
C PRO A 92 -6.90 -2.43 1.59
N THR A 93 -7.39 -2.51 0.37
CA THR A 93 -8.62 -1.81 0.00
C THR A 93 -9.79 -2.60 0.55
N HIS A 94 -10.41 -2.10 1.61
CA HIS A 94 -11.61 -2.72 2.19
C HIS A 94 -12.92 -2.11 1.66
N PHE A 95 -12.82 -1.17 0.73
CA PHE A 95 -13.96 -0.43 0.22
C PHE A 95 -14.81 -1.31 -0.68
N PHE A 96 -16.09 -1.49 -0.32
CA PHE A 96 -17.02 -2.41 -0.98
C PHE A 96 -16.44 -3.81 -1.18
N ASP A 97 -15.93 -4.42 -0.11
CA ASP A 97 -15.27 -5.73 -0.12
C ASP A 97 -14.07 -5.79 -1.10
N GLY A 98 -13.33 -4.71 -1.20
CA GLY A 98 -12.14 -4.63 -2.06
C GLY A 98 -12.44 -4.43 -3.55
N ARG A 99 -13.70 -4.25 -3.93
CA ARG A 99 -14.09 -4.11 -5.34
C ARG A 99 -13.96 -2.70 -5.89
N MET A 100 -13.91 -1.68 -5.05
CA MET A 100 -13.79 -0.30 -5.48
C MET A 100 -12.61 0.41 -4.83
N VAL A 101 -12.07 1.38 -5.53
CA VAL A 101 -10.97 2.21 -5.07
C VAL A 101 -11.22 3.67 -5.41
N GLN A 102 -10.75 4.58 -4.56
CA GLN A 102 -10.72 6.00 -4.86
C GLN A 102 -9.42 6.32 -5.62
N ILE A 103 -9.53 6.70 -6.89
CA ILE A 103 -8.37 6.95 -7.75
C ILE A 103 -7.72 8.30 -7.45
N HIS A 104 -6.46 8.43 -7.90
CA HIS A 104 -5.75 9.70 -7.90
C HIS A 104 -6.07 10.50 -9.18
N TYR A 105 -6.22 11.80 -9.07
CA TYR A 105 -6.57 12.72 -10.17
C TYR A 105 -5.63 12.59 -11.40
N GLN A 106 -4.38 12.20 -11.20
CA GLN A 106 -3.42 12.05 -12.30
C GLN A 106 -3.86 11.02 -13.33
N LEU A 107 -4.62 9.99 -12.93
CA LEU A 107 -5.18 9.04 -13.88
C LEU A 107 -6.16 9.71 -14.84
N LEU A 108 -7.04 10.57 -14.32
CA LEU A 108 -8.01 11.32 -15.13
C LEU A 108 -7.36 12.29 -16.11
N ASN A 109 -6.25 12.92 -15.72
CA ASN A 109 -5.52 13.87 -16.56
C ASN A 109 -4.91 13.23 -17.83
N THR A 110 -4.78 11.91 -17.87
CA THR A 110 -4.24 11.19 -19.04
C THR A 110 -5.31 10.69 -19.99
N LEU A 111 -6.58 10.82 -19.61
CA LEU A 111 -7.72 10.32 -20.39
C LEU A 111 -8.30 11.44 -21.28
N GLN A 112 -8.67 11.07 -22.50
CA GLN A 112 -9.47 11.91 -23.38
C GLN A 112 -10.93 11.48 -23.23
N LEU A 113 -11.70 12.23 -22.44
CA LEU A 113 -13.07 11.88 -22.06
C LEU A 113 -14.05 12.85 -22.68
N SER A 114 -15.16 12.34 -23.21
CA SER A 114 -16.36 13.12 -23.49
C SER A 114 -17.09 13.48 -22.20
N GLN A 115 -18.06 14.37 -22.27
CA GLN A 115 -18.91 14.70 -21.12
C GLN A 115 -19.68 13.47 -20.62
N ASP A 116 -20.17 12.63 -21.52
CA ASP A 116 -20.92 11.42 -21.18
C ASP A 116 -20.02 10.40 -20.44
N ASP A 117 -18.75 10.26 -20.86
CA ASP A 117 -17.78 9.41 -20.17
C ASP A 117 -17.52 9.91 -18.74
N VAL A 118 -17.36 11.23 -18.57
CA VAL A 118 -17.18 11.85 -17.24
C VAL A 118 -18.40 11.58 -16.36
N ASP A 119 -19.60 11.76 -16.88
CA ASP A 119 -20.83 11.57 -16.13
C ASP A 119 -20.98 10.09 -15.68
N GLN A 120 -20.61 9.13 -16.53
CA GLN A 120 -20.60 7.72 -16.21
C GLN A 120 -19.54 7.40 -15.14
N LEU A 121 -18.32 7.90 -15.27
CA LEU A 121 -17.23 7.67 -14.32
C LEU A 121 -17.51 8.24 -12.93
N VAL A 122 -18.16 9.42 -12.85
CA VAL A 122 -18.44 10.08 -11.57
C VAL A 122 -19.70 9.53 -10.91
N LYS A 123 -20.60 8.90 -11.66
CA LYS A 123 -21.90 8.41 -11.16
C LYS A 123 -21.78 7.54 -9.90
N PRO A 124 -20.90 6.50 -9.79
CA PRO A 124 -20.78 5.72 -8.57
C PRO A 124 -20.45 6.56 -7.34
N SER A 125 -19.59 7.56 -7.51
CA SER A 125 -19.20 8.49 -6.44
C SER A 125 -20.36 9.38 -5.99
N LEU A 126 -21.18 9.85 -6.94
CA LEU A 126 -22.36 10.67 -6.63
C LEU A 126 -23.45 9.85 -5.96
N ASP A 127 -23.65 8.62 -6.40
CA ASP A 127 -24.61 7.71 -5.78
C ASP A 127 -24.17 7.36 -4.34
N TYR A 128 -22.89 7.10 -4.13
CA TYR A 128 -22.34 6.90 -2.79
C TYR A 128 -22.48 8.13 -1.90
N LEU A 129 -22.25 9.34 -2.42
CA LEU A 129 -22.48 10.58 -1.69
C LEU A 129 -23.95 10.74 -1.26
N ARG A 130 -24.89 10.39 -2.14
CA ARG A 130 -26.34 10.39 -1.78
C ARG A 130 -26.63 9.40 -0.66
N MET A 131 -26.03 8.21 -0.73
CA MET A 131 -26.19 7.20 0.32
C MET A 131 -25.62 7.68 1.66
N ILE A 132 -24.45 8.31 1.70
CA ILE A 132 -23.89 8.96 2.91
C ILE A 132 -24.88 9.97 3.51
N GLN A 133 -25.61 10.72 2.67
CA GLN A 133 -26.54 11.75 3.11
C GLN A 133 -27.88 11.21 3.61
N THR A 134 -28.29 10.04 3.15
CA THR A 134 -29.61 9.47 3.41
C THR A 134 -29.61 8.30 4.37
N ASP A 135 -28.53 7.54 4.43
CA ASP A 135 -28.44 6.31 5.21
C ASP A 135 -27.38 6.40 6.32
N PRO A 136 -27.77 6.36 7.60
CA PRO A 136 -26.84 6.37 8.73
C PRO A 136 -25.87 5.17 8.73
N ALA A 137 -26.28 4.01 8.22
CA ALA A 137 -25.42 2.83 8.14
C ALA A 137 -24.29 3.05 7.14
N VAL A 138 -24.56 3.71 6.01
CA VAL A 138 -23.56 4.07 5.01
C VAL A 138 -22.61 5.13 5.57
N LEU A 139 -23.10 6.10 6.34
CA LEU A 139 -22.23 7.06 7.02
C LEU A 139 -21.30 6.35 8.02
N ARG A 140 -21.82 5.41 8.80
CA ARG A 140 -21.02 4.61 9.74
C ARG A 140 -19.95 3.79 9.01
N TYR A 141 -20.31 3.15 7.89
CA TYR A 141 -19.36 2.46 7.02
C TYR A 141 -18.26 3.41 6.49
N HIS A 142 -18.65 4.61 6.04
CA HIS A 142 -17.71 5.61 5.54
C HIS A 142 -16.70 6.03 6.62
N ILE A 143 -17.14 6.24 7.86
CA ILE A 143 -16.24 6.58 8.98
C ILE A 143 -15.20 5.47 9.17
N LYS A 144 -15.61 4.20 9.15
CA LYS A 144 -14.71 3.07 9.35
C LYS A 144 -13.66 2.96 8.24
N TYR A 145 -14.06 3.02 6.99
CA TYR A 145 -13.21 2.64 5.86
C TYR A 145 -12.60 3.80 5.09
N MET A 146 -13.23 4.99 5.12
CA MET A 146 -12.75 6.18 4.39
C MET A 146 -12.19 7.26 5.31
N GLY A 147 -12.49 7.24 6.59
CA GLY A 147 -12.02 8.21 7.58
C GLY A 147 -10.55 8.06 7.96
N GLY A 148 -9.86 7.05 7.45
CA GLY A 148 -8.46 6.77 7.78
C GLY A 148 -8.23 6.24 9.20
N ASN A 149 -9.29 5.90 9.92
CA ASN A 149 -9.24 5.41 11.30
C ASN A 149 -9.27 3.88 11.31
N GLU A 150 -8.13 3.25 11.00
CA GLU A 150 -7.96 1.79 11.12
C GLU A 150 -7.99 1.31 12.59
N GLU A 151 -7.89 2.25 13.55
CA GLU A 151 -7.79 1.98 14.99
C GLU A 151 -9.11 2.20 15.77
N ILE A 152 -10.26 2.31 15.08
CA ILE A 152 -11.57 2.50 15.77
C ILE A 152 -11.93 1.31 16.68
N ASP A 153 -11.29 0.17 16.51
CA ASP A 153 -11.47 -1.02 17.37
C ASP A 153 -10.56 -1.01 18.63
N SER A 154 -9.68 -0.01 18.81
CA SER A 154 -8.88 0.14 20.03
C SER A 154 -9.68 0.80 21.15
N ASP A 155 -9.36 0.44 22.40
CA ASP A 155 -10.12 0.68 23.65
C ASP A 155 -10.34 2.16 24.06
N GLY A 156 -10.42 3.11 23.14
CA GLY A 156 -10.60 4.51 23.49
C GLY A 156 -11.31 5.36 22.46
N ILE A 157 -12.32 6.13 22.88
CA ILE A 157 -12.91 7.20 22.10
C ILE A 157 -11.95 8.39 22.14
N THR A 158 -11.25 8.67 21.02
CA THR A 158 -10.26 9.74 20.92
C THR A 158 -10.68 10.86 19.99
N THR A 159 -11.56 10.58 19.02
CA THR A 159 -11.97 11.53 17.99
C THR A 159 -13.49 11.66 17.89
N THR A 160 -13.97 12.73 17.23
CA THR A 160 -15.40 12.87 16.90
C THR A 160 -15.89 11.75 16.00
N ASN A 161 -15.02 11.20 15.14
CA ASN A 161 -15.33 10.06 14.30
C ASN A 161 -15.69 8.84 15.15
N ASP A 162 -14.89 8.55 16.19
CA ASP A 162 -15.11 7.42 17.09
C ASP A 162 -16.44 7.56 17.82
N VAL A 163 -16.73 8.76 18.34
CA VAL A 163 -18.04 9.04 18.99
C VAL A 163 -19.19 8.74 18.05
N VAL A 164 -19.16 9.31 16.85
CA VAL A 164 -20.25 9.14 15.86
C VAL A 164 -20.36 7.68 15.42
N TYR A 165 -19.24 7.00 15.17
CA TYR A 165 -19.22 5.59 14.80
C TYR A 165 -19.84 4.69 15.87
N GLN A 166 -19.45 4.88 17.14
CA GLN A 166 -19.97 4.11 18.27
C GLN A 166 -21.46 4.41 18.51
N MET A 167 -21.86 5.67 18.53
CA MET A 167 -23.24 6.08 18.75
C MET A 167 -24.20 5.56 17.66
N LEU A 168 -23.78 5.54 16.41
CA LEU A 168 -24.53 4.95 15.30
C LEU A 168 -24.68 3.41 15.43
N GLY A 169 -23.77 2.76 16.15
CA GLY A 169 -23.86 1.32 16.45
C GLY A 169 -24.77 0.98 17.62
N VAL A 170 -25.02 1.96 18.51
CA VAL A 170 -25.80 1.73 19.76
C VAL A 170 -27.27 2.10 19.59
N THR A 171 -27.59 3.17 18.85
CA THR A 171 -28.97 3.65 18.75
C THR A 171 -29.28 4.44 17.48
N ASP A 172 -30.39 4.08 16.84
CA ASP A 172 -30.89 4.79 15.66
C ASP A 172 -31.33 6.22 15.97
N LYS A 173 -31.72 6.50 17.21
CA LYS A 173 -32.14 7.84 17.67
C LYS A 173 -31.02 8.86 17.55
N PHE A 174 -29.75 8.43 17.54
CA PHE A 174 -28.61 9.32 17.36
C PHE A 174 -28.67 10.07 16.03
N SER A 175 -29.21 9.46 14.98
CA SER A 175 -29.39 10.08 13.66
C SER A 175 -30.30 11.31 13.66
N GLN A 176 -31.08 11.53 14.71
CA GLN A 176 -31.96 12.68 14.90
C GLN A 176 -31.28 13.86 15.62
N THR A 177 -30.05 13.67 16.10
CA THR A 177 -29.33 14.70 16.87
C THR A 177 -28.68 15.75 15.98
N LYS A 178 -28.52 16.97 16.54
CA LYS A 178 -27.79 18.04 15.87
C LYS A 178 -26.33 17.67 15.60
N LEU A 179 -25.70 16.91 16.48
CA LEU A 179 -24.32 16.45 16.32
C LEU A 179 -24.19 15.56 15.05
N TYR A 180 -25.08 14.61 14.89
CA TYR A 180 -25.13 13.77 13.68
C TYR A 180 -25.33 14.59 12.40
N HIS A 181 -26.27 15.51 12.39
CA HIS A 181 -26.55 16.33 11.22
C HIS A 181 -25.37 17.23 10.81
N ASN A 182 -24.70 17.85 11.80
CA ASN A 182 -23.50 18.62 11.55
C ASN A 182 -22.37 17.76 10.99
N PHE A 183 -22.09 16.64 11.64
CA PHE A 183 -21.07 15.69 11.23
C PHE A 183 -21.31 15.17 9.79
N LYS A 184 -22.54 14.71 9.50
CA LYS A 184 -22.94 14.27 8.16
C LYS A 184 -22.71 15.34 7.11
N THR A 185 -23.02 16.60 7.45
CA THR A 185 -22.81 17.74 6.55
C THR A 185 -21.32 17.95 6.27
N ASP A 186 -20.47 17.85 7.28
CA ASP A 186 -19.02 18.06 7.13
C ASP A 186 -18.36 16.92 6.35
N VAL A 187 -18.75 15.68 6.62
CA VAL A 187 -18.33 14.51 5.82
C VAL A 187 -18.74 14.68 4.35
N SER A 188 -19.99 15.07 4.11
CA SER A 188 -20.48 15.28 2.73
C SER A 188 -19.72 16.40 2.01
N LYS A 189 -19.39 17.48 2.69
CA LYS A 189 -18.56 18.58 2.13
C LYS A 189 -17.15 18.11 1.83
N SER A 190 -16.53 17.35 2.74
CA SER A 190 -15.20 16.79 2.55
C SER A 190 -15.17 15.86 1.34
N PHE A 191 -16.11 14.93 1.24
CA PHE A 191 -16.21 14.01 0.12
C PHE A 191 -16.43 14.74 -1.22
N LYS A 192 -17.32 15.76 -1.27
CA LYS A 192 -17.49 16.61 -2.46
C LYS A 192 -16.20 17.30 -2.87
N LYS A 193 -15.41 17.77 -1.90
CA LYS A 193 -14.13 18.42 -2.17
C LYS A 193 -13.12 17.44 -2.79
N GLU A 194 -13.10 16.20 -2.33
CA GLU A 194 -12.26 15.16 -2.93
C GLU A 194 -12.73 14.80 -4.34
N LEU A 195 -14.04 14.68 -4.58
CA LEU A 195 -14.59 14.50 -5.93
C LEU A 195 -14.17 15.62 -6.88
N ALA A 196 -14.29 16.88 -6.44
CA ALA A 196 -13.88 18.04 -7.25
C ALA A 196 -12.38 18.07 -7.57
N ARG A 197 -11.57 17.33 -6.80
CA ARG A 197 -10.14 17.11 -7.05
C ARG A 197 -9.85 15.92 -7.96
N GLY A 198 -10.87 15.21 -8.43
CA GLY A 198 -10.72 14.04 -9.28
C GLY A 198 -10.45 12.73 -8.52
N HIS A 199 -10.71 12.70 -7.20
CA HIS A 199 -10.64 11.47 -6.41
C HIS A 199 -11.99 10.77 -6.47
N ILE A 200 -12.28 10.10 -7.57
CA ILE A 200 -13.54 9.39 -7.81
C ILE A 200 -13.42 7.90 -7.47
N LEU A 201 -14.55 7.27 -7.15
CA LEU A 201 -14.66 5.84 -6.93
C LEU A 201 -14.81 5.11 -8.26
N VAL A 202 -13.94 4.14 -8.50
CA VAL A 202 -13.99 3.25 -9.66
C VAL A 202 -13.87 1.80 -9.23
N GLU A 203 -14.35 0.88 -10.06
CA GLU A 203 -14.08 -0.55 -9.89
C GLU A 203 -12.60 -0.82 -10.13
N GLY A 204 -11.98 -1.54 -9.19
CA GLY A 204 -10.56 -1.86 -9.27
C GLY A 204 -9.87 -1.92 -7.92
N ASN A 205 -8.56 -2.03 -7.97
CA ASN A 205 -7.70 -2.11 -6.79
C ASN A 205 -6.46 -1.24 -6.98
N TYR A 206 -5.82 -0.90 -5.87
CA TYR A 206 -4.51 -0.26 -5.87
C TYR A 206 -3.44 -1.34 -5.90
N SER A 207 -2.61 -1.33 -6.95
CA SER A 207 -1.52 -2.28 -7.10
C SER A 207 -0.21 -1.55 -7.33
N THR A 208 0.88 -2.08 -6.78
CA THR A 208 2.22 -1.57 -7.02
C THR A 208 2.81 -2.28 -8.23
N LEU A 209 3.11 -1.52 -9.29
CA LEU A 209 3.86 -2.04 -10.43
C LEU A 209 5.33 -2.25 -10.05
N LEU A 210 5.82 -3.46 -10.27
CA LEU A 210 7.22 -3.81 -10.07
C LEU A 210 7.70 -4.73 -11.18
N GLY A 211 9.04 -4.85 -11.34
CA GLY A 211 9.64 -5.90 -12.14
C GLY A 211 9.35 -7.28 -11.55
N ASN A 212 9.57 -8.34 -12.30
CA ASN A 212 9.33 -9.69 -11.83
C ASN A 212 10.26 -10.04 -10.64
N PRO A 213 9.74 -10.17 -9.41
CA PRO A 213 10.56 -10.44 -8.23
C PRO A 213 11.13 -11.86 -8.23
N ILE A 214 10.48 -12.80 -8.92
CA ILE A 214 10.97 -14.17 -9.07
C ILE A 214 12.23 -14.19 -9.92
N GLU A 215 12.25 -13.46 -11.03
CA GLU A 215 13.46 -13.32 -11.87
C GLU A 215 14.60 -12.66 -11.10
N MET A 216 14.29 -11.69 -10.23
CA MET A 216 15.26 -11.09 -9.33
C MET A 216 15.86 -12.11 -8.36
N LEU A 217 15.06 -13.03 -7.80
CA LEU A 217 15.55 -14.11 -6.96
C LEU A 217 16.45 -15.08 -7.73
N TYR A 218 16.06 -15.51 -8.92
CA TYR A 218 16.91 -16.36 -9.78
C TYR A 218 18.18 -15.65 -10.21
N SER A 219 18.14 -14.34 -10.46
CA SER A 219 19.34 -13.55 -10.74
C SER A 219 20.31 -13.51 -9.56
N ALA A 220 19.79 -13.43 -8.32
CA ALA A 220 20.60 -13.41 -7.11
C ALA A 220 21.39 -14.72 -6.88
N ILE A 221 20.90 -15.85 -7.39
CA ILE A 221 21.57 -17.15 -7.33
C ILE A 221 22.27 -17.54 -8.65
N GLY A 222 22.39 -16.61 -9.61
CA GLY A 222 23.06 -16.86 -10.90
C GLY A 222 22.32 -17.81 -11.84
N GLN A 223 21.05 -18.10 -11.61
CA GLN A 223 20.25 -19.04 -12.41
C GLN A 223 19.23 -18.36 -13.31
N PHE A 224 19.25 -17.05 -13.43
CA PHE A 224 18.39 -16.34 -14.37
C PHE A 224 18.91 -16.51 -15.81
N ASP A 225 18.08 -17.05 -16.67
CA ASP A 225 18.39 -17.35 -18.07
C ASP A 225 18.30 -16.16 -19.03
N GLY A 226 17.92 -14.98 -18.52
CA GLY A 226 17.72 -13.77 -19.32
C GLY A 226 16.37 -13.68 -20.02
N GLU A 227 15.53 -14.71 -19.88
CA GLU A 227 14.20 -14.73 -20.49
C GLU A 227 13.11 -14.43 -19.46
N SER A 228 12.21 -13.48 -19.79
CA SER A 228 11.06 -13.21 -18.93
C SER A 228 10.03 -14.34 -19.02
N LYS A 229 9.62 -14.83 -17.86
CA LYS A 229 8.53 -15.82 -17.73
C LYS A 229 7.15 -15.18 -17.97
N ILE A 230 7.08 -13.86 -17.88
CA ILE A 230 5.90 -13.08 -18.26
C ILE A 230 6.15 -12.57 -19.67
N GLY A 231 5.39 -13.04 -20.66
CA GLY A 231 5.56 -12.65 -22.06
C GLY A 231 5.45 -11.13 -22.26
N VAL A 232 6.13 -10.61 -23.28
CA VAL A 232 6.11 -9.20 -23.64
C VAL A 232 4.68 -8.69 -23.80
N GLY A 233 4.36 -7.57 -23.14
CA GLY A 233 3.02 -6.97 -23.18
C GLY A 233 2.01 -7.58 -22.19
N ASN A 234 2.40 -8.57 -21.40
CA ASN A 234 1.57 -9.17 -20.38
C ASN A 234 1.85 -8.58 -19.00
N ILE A 235 0.83 -8.57 -18.15
CA ILE A 235 0.93 -8.26 -16.72
C ILE A 235 0.44 -9.48 -15.94
N PHE A 236 1.11 -9.79 -14.84
CA PHE A 236 0.62 -10.76 -13.87
C PHE A 236 0.03 -10.00 -12.68
N CYS A 237 -1.19 -10.34 -12.32
CA CYS A 237 -1.88 -9.81 -11.14
C CYS A 237 -2.52 -10.99 -10.40
N GLN A 238 -2.25 -11.10 -9.11
CA GLN A 238 -2.80 -12.14 -8.25
C GLN A 238 -3.76 -11.53 -7.24
#